data_faeeb67b6e9b8b608baecc3a0f96398e
#
_entry.id   faeeb67b6e9b8b608baecc3a0f96398e
#
_cell.length_a   1.000
_cell.length_b   1.000
_cell.length_c   1.000
_cell.angle_alpha   90.00
_cell.angle_beta   90.00
_cell.angle_gamma   90.00
#
_symmetry.space_group_name_H-M   'P 1'
#
loop_
_entity.id
_entity.type
_entity.pdbx_description
1 polymer ?
#
loop_
_entity_poly.entity_id
_entity_poly.type
_entity_poly.pdbx_seq_one_letter_code
_entity_poly.pdbx_strand_id
1 'polypeptide(L)'
;QTIAGLAQGRPIKGNILYLGGPLTFSVTLRRSFDKTLGVTGTLPENSLLFVAMGAAFYADEESDLREVAKRLDDYSATATYVSLPPLFANKQEYEDFHARHLKATVPCLPFGADCGPVHIGIDSGSTTIKLVVIDNDANILFERYRPNLGNPIPLVKETLLGLYRDHPGLQIASVTTTGYGEELVKNAFHCDRGLVETVAHFTAAKHFLPDVDFIIDIGGQDMKCFKIEDGAISNIFLNEACSSGCGSFLQTFAQALGYDVKEFAALGLFADKPVDLG
;
A
#
# COMPACT_ATOMS: atom_id res chain seq x y z
N GLN A 1 13.90 -6.90 8.32
CA GLN A 1 13.12 -7.32 7.13
C GLN A 1 13.21 -6.27 6.00
N THR A 2 12.92 -4.98 6.25
CA THR A 2 12.94 -3.92 5.23
C THR A 2 14.28 -3.82 4.49
N ILE A 3 15.40 -3.85 5.21
CA ILE A 3 16.75 -3.79 4.59
C ILE A 3 17.05 -5.05 3.78
N ALA A 4 16.61 -6.21 4.22
CA ALA A 4 16.77 -7.45 3.45
C ALA A 4 15.96 -7.38 2.14
N GLY A 5 14.77 -6.80 2.17
CA GLY A 5 13.97 -6.53 0.98
C GLY A 5 14.65 -5.56 0.01
N LEU A 6 15.16 -4.43 0.52
CA LEU A 6 15.90 -3.45 -0.29
C LEU A 6 17.19 -4.01 -0.90
N ALA A 7 17.88 -4.87 -0.16
CA ALA A 7 19.10 -5.53 -0.64
C ALA A 7 18.83 -6.61 -1.70
N GLN A 8 17.58 -7.05 -1.86
CA GLN A 8 17.18 -8.08 -2.85
C GLN A 8 18.06 -9.35 -2.79
N GLY A 9 18.39 -9.82 -1.58
CA GLY A 9 19.26 -10.97 -1.36
C GLY A 9 20.76 -10.69 -1.58
N ARG A 10 21.15 -9.48 -1.93
CA ARG A 10 22.57 -9.12 -2.07
C ARG A 10 23.21 -8.98 -0.68
N PRO A 11 24.41 -9.47 -0.46
CA PRO A 11 25.10 -9.32 0.82
C PRO A 11 25.49 -7.85 1.04
N ILE A 12 25.11 -7.28 2.17
CA ILE A 12 25.55 -5.96 2.60
C ILE A 12 26.91 -6.11 3.25
N LYS A 13 27.96 -5.61 2.60
CA LYS A 13 29.37 -5.80 3.00
C LYS A 13 30.17 -4.50 2.78
N GLY A 14 31.32 -4.42 3.44
CA GLY A 14 32.26 -3.30 3.28
C GLY A 14 32.09 -2.20 4.32
N ASN A 15 32.50 -0.99 3.98
CA ASN A 15 32.40 0.18 4.86
C ASN A 15 30.96 0.72 4.81
N ILE A 16 30.27 0.66 5.92
CA ILE A 16 28.86 1.05 6.02
C ILE A 16 28.78 2.36 6.80
N LEU A 17 28.11 3.34 6.24
CA LEU A 17 27.79 4.60 6.91
C LEU A 17 26.34 4.61 7.37
N TYR A 18 26.12 5.09 8.59
CA TYR A 18 24.80 5.35 9.13
C TYR A 18 24.46 6.83 9.00
N LEU A 19 23.43 7.16 8.23
CA LEU A 19 23.00 8.52 7.93
C LEU A 19 21.53 8.71 8.25
N GLY A 20 21.11 9.97 8.36
CA GLY A 20 19.71 10.34 8.61
C GLY A 20 19.31 10.31 10.07
N GLY A 21 18.20 10.99 10.39
CA GLY A 21 17.76 11.23 11.77
C GLY A 21 17.63 9.96 12.62
N PRO A 22 16.86 8.93 12.21
CA PRO A 22 16.68 7.71 13.00
C PRO A 22 18.00 7.04 13.37
N LEU A 23 18.93 6.92 12.44
CA LEU A 23 20.23 6.28 12.68
C LEU A 23 21.19 7.20 13.45
N THR A 24 21.06 8.51 13.32
CA THR A 24 21.86 9.46 14.09
C THR A 24 21.50 9.43 15.56
N PHE A 25 20.21 9.43 15.89
CA PHE A 25 19.76 9.56 17.28
C PHE A 25 19.61 8.22 18.02
N SER A 26 19.31 7.14 17.32
CA SER A 26 19.05 5.83 17.95
C SER A 26 20.27 4.92 17.94
N VAL A 27 21.01 4.89 19.04
CA VAL A 27 22.12 3.94 19.27
C VAL A 27 21.62 2.49 19.20
N THR A 28 20.43 2.22 19.74
CA THR A 28 19.83 0.88 19.75
C THR A 28 19.56 0.39 18.33
N LEU A 29 19.08 1.26 17.46
CA LEU A 29 18.82 0.94 16.08
C LEU A 29 20.12 0.57 15.34
N ARG A 30 21.19 1.37 15.50
CA ARG A 30 22.51 1.04 14.91
C ARG A 30 23.03 -0.29 15.38
N ARG A 31 23.00 -0.57 16.70
CA ARG A 31 23.42 -1.85 17.26
C ARG A 31 22.62 -3.03 16.72
N SER A 32 21.32 -2.81 16.49
CA SER A 32 20.45 -3.83 15.89
C SER A 32 20.86 -4.14 14.46
N PHE A 33 21.22 -3.13 13.67
CA PHE A 33 21.76 -3.33 12.31
C PHE A 33 23.10 -4.02 12.33
N ASP A 34 24.05 -3.57 13.15
CA ASP A 34 25.37 -4.22 13.31
C ASP A 34 25.21 -5.72 13.60
N LYS A 35 24.34 -6.05 14.55
CA LYS A 35 24.08 -7.43 14.94
C LYS A 35 23.42 -8.24 13.82
N THR A 36 22.43 -7.66 13.14
CA THR A 36 21.65 -8.37 12.13
C THR A 36 22.44 -8.60 10.84
N LEU A 37 23.26 -7.62 10.46
CA LEU A 37 24.05 -7.67 9.23
C LEU A 37 25.45 -8.28 9.44
N GLY A 38 25.87 -8.49 10.69
CA GLY A 38 27.22 -8.97 11.01
C GLY A 38 28.32 -7.96 10.63
N VAL A 39 28.03 -6.66 10.76
CA VAL A 39 28.94 -5.57 10.38
C VAL A 39 29.13 -4.61 11.55
N THR A 40 30.08 -3.68 11.41
CA THR A 40 30.21 -2.51 12.29
C THR A 40 30.10 -1.28 11.42
N GLY A 41 28.96 -0.63 11.49
CA GLY A 41 28.72 0.61 10.75
C GLY A 41 29.28 1.84 11.46
N THR A 42 29.65 2.85 10.69
CA THR A 42 30.19 4.12 11.18
C THR A 42 29.12 5.20 11.12
N LEU A 43 28.97 5.93 12.23
CA LEU A 43 28.20 7.17 12.26
C LEU A 43 29.18 8.34 12.10
N PRO A 44 29.21 9.01 10.94
CA PRO A 44 30.10 10.13 10.74
C PRO A 44 29.61 11.37 11.51
N GLU A 45 30.53 12.23 11.85
CA GLU A 45 30.20 13.59 12.29
C GLU A 45 29.38 14.30 11.21
N ASN A 46 28.41 15.11 11.58
CA ASN A 46 27.50 15.76 10.64
C ASN A 46 26.62 14.83 9.79
N SER A 47 26.36 13.61 10.24
CA SER A 47 25.55 12.60 9.53
C SER A 47 24.16 13.09 9.07
N LEU A 48 23.61 14.10 9.75
CA LEU A 48 22.35 14.76 9.39
C LEU A 48 22.47 15.71 8.18
N LEU A 49 23.68 16.20 7.91
CA LEU A 49 23.95 17.20 6.89
C LEU A 49 24.50 16.60 5.58
N PHE A 50 24.72 15.31 5.53
CA PHE A 50 25.37 14.64 4.41
C PHE A 50 24.70 14.90 3.07
N VAL A 51 23.36 14.93 3.03
CA VAL A 51 22.62 15.20 1.78
C VAL A 51 22.87 16.64 1.31
N ALA A 52 22.83 17.62 2.24
CA ALA A 52 23.10 19.01 1.92
C ALA A 52 24.57 19.22 1.52
N MET A 53 25.50 18.55 2.23
CA MET A 53 26.93 18.58 1.88
C MET A 53 27.18 17.99 0.49
N GLY A 54 26.54 16.86 0.19
CA GLY A 54 26.61 16.24 -1.13
C GLY A 54 26.10 17.17 -2.23
N ALA A 55 24.99 17.85 -2.00
CA ALA A 55 24.48 18.86 -2.93
C ALA A 55 25.47 20.03 -3.10
N ALA A 56 26.08 20.50 -1.99
CA ALA A 56 27.08 21.56 -2.06
C ALA A 56 28.35 21.17 -2.85
N PHE A 57 28.73 19.88 -2.84
CA PHE A 57 29.88 19.40 -3.62
C PHE A 57 29.63 19.42 -5.14
N TYR A 58 28.36 19.47 -5.56
CA TYR A 58 27.98 19.63 -6.98
C TYR A 58 27.77 21.10 -7.39
N ALA A 59 27.92 22.05 -6.45
CA ALA A 59 27.83 23.46 -6.79
C ALA A 59 29.14 23.88 -7.49
N ASP A 60 29.07 24.00 -8.79
CA ASP A 60 30.20 24.33 -9.67
C ASP A 60 30.07 25.70 -10.33
N GLU A 61 28.94 26.40 -10.14
CA GLU A 61 28.70 27.73 -10.65
C GLU A 61 28.93 28.78 -9.57
N GLU A 62 29.72 29.82 -9.95
CA GLU A 62 29.86 31.00 -9.11
C GLU A 62 28.65 31.91 -9.29
N SER A 63 28.06 32.31 -8.18
CA SER A 63 26.93 33.25 -8.15
C SER A 63 27.28 34.50 -7.36
N ASP A 64 26.94 35.69 -7.89
CA ASP A 64 27.07 36.91 -7.11
C ASP A 64 26.03 36.94 -6.01
N LEU A 65 26.50 36.95 -4.75
CA LEU A 65 25.63 36.97 -3.55
C LEU A 65 24.68 38.17 -3.52
N ARG A 66 25.07 39.31 -4.13
CA ARG A 66 24.20 40.49 -4.24
C ARG A 66 23.03 40.25 -5.19
N GLU A 67 23.24 39.57 -6.30
CA GLU A 67 22.16 39.17 -7.18
C GLU A 67 21.25 38.11 -6.56
N VAL A 68 21.81 37.15 -5.83
CA VAL A 68 21.03 36.15 -5.11
C VAL A 68 20.18 36.82 -4.02
N ALA A 69 20.76 37.75 -3.23
CA ALA A 69 20.01 38.50 -2.22
C ALA A 69 18.86 39.28 -2.84
N LYS A 70 19.10 39.99 -3.96
CA LYS A 70 18.06 40.73 -4.68
C LYS A 70 16.95 39.83 -5.20
N ARG A 71 17.29 38.65 -5.76
CA ARG A 71 16.25 37.67 -6.20
C ARG A 71 15.43 37.14 -5.03
N LEU A 72 16.02 36.98 -3.84
CA LEU A 72 15.29 36.58 -2.64
C LEU A 72 14.38 37.70 -2.13
N ASP A 73 14.83 38.95 -2.14
CA ASP A 73 14.00 40.10 -1.77
C ASP A 73 12.82 40.32 -2.72
N ASP A 74 13.06 40.11 -4.02
CA ASP A 74 12.03 40.21 -5.06
C ASP A 74 11.14 38.94 -5.15
N TYR A 75 11.49 37.86 -4.42
CA TYR A 75 10.74 36.61 -4.44
C TYR A 75 9.41 36.78 -3.73
N SER A 76 8.35 36.87 -4.50
CA SER A 76 7.00 36.66 -4.00
C SER A 76 6.59 35.22 -4.30
N ALA A 77 6.14 34.48 -3.30
CA ALA A 77 5.58 33.15 -3.50
C ALA A 77 4.29 33.27 -4.35
N THR A 78 4.45 33.47 -5.64
CA THR A 78 3.40 33.24 -6.61
C THR A 78 3.35 31.73 -6.84
N ALA A 79 2.77 31.01 -5.85
CA ALA A 79 2.35 29.66 -6.09
C ALA A 79 1.22 29.71 -7.14
N THR A 80 1.61 29.72 -8.41
CA THR A 80 0.70 29.41 -9.50
C THR A 80 0.40 27.92 -9.40
N TYR A 81 -0.52 27.57 -8.52
CA TYR A 81 -1.05 26.22 -8.54
C TYR A 81 -1.72 26.01 -9.88
N VAL A 82 -1.29 25.02 -10.62
CA VAL A 82 -2.02 24.56 -11.78
C VAL A 82 -3.31 23.96 -11.24
N SER A 83 -4.43 24.67 -11.38
CA SER A 83 -5.73 24.14 -11.03
C SER A 83 -6.13 23.12 -12.08
N LEU A 84 -6.44 21.91 -11.64
CA LEU A 84 -7.05 20.90 -12.48
C LEU A 84 -8.53 21.27 -12.75
N PRO A 85 -9.16 20.73 -13.80
CA PRO A 85 -10.60 20.85 -13.94
C PRO A 85 -11.31 20.16 -12.77
N PRO A 86 -12.51 20.62 -12.38
CA PRO A 86 -13.32 19.92 -11.39
C PRO A 86 -13.51 18.46 -11.72
N LEU A 87 -13.57 17.60 -10.70
CA LEU A 87 -13.80 16.16 -10.88
C LEU A 87 -15.15 15.87 -11.57
N PHE A 88 -16.18 16.63 -11.20
CA PHE A 88 -17.51 16.62 -11.80
C PHE A 88 -17.95 18.05 -12.08
N ALA A 89 -18.51 18.31 -13.26
CA ALA A 89 -19.03 19.61 -13.62
C ALA A 89 -20.32 19.96 -12.85
N ASN A 90 -21.09 18.94 -12.43
CA ASN A 90 -22.32 19.10 -11.69
C ASN A 90 -22.73 17.80 -10.97
N LYS A 91 -23.77 17.91 -10.16
CA LYS A 91 -24.27 16.77 -9.37
C LYS A 91 -24.82 15.63 -10.24
N GLN A 92 -25.41 15.93 -11.39
CA GLN A 92 -25.96 14.92 -12.29
C GLN A 92 -24.84 14.03 -12.85
N GLU A 93 -23.72 14.61 -13.26
CA GLU A 93 -22.57 13.86 -13.75
C GLU A 93 -22.01 12.90 -12.67
N TYR A 94 -21.96 13.36 -11.42
CA TYR A 94 -21.60 12.49 -10.30
C TYR A 94 -22.62 11.36 -10.09
N GLU A 95 -23.91 11.65 -10.15
CA GLU A 95 -24.97 10.65 -9.99
C GLU A 95 -24.91 9.60 -11.11
N ASP A 96 -24.67 10.00 -12.34
CA ASP A 96 -24.51 9.12 -13.50
C ASP A 96 -23.26 8.24 -13.37
N PHE A 97 -22.13 8.82 -12.92
CA PHE A 97 -20.92 8.11 -12.62
C PHE A 97 -21.18 7.04 -11.53
N HIS A 98 -21.79 7.45 -10.43
CA HIS A 98 -22.09 6.57 -9.30
C HIS A 98 -23.04 5.43 -9.70
N ALA A 99 -24.12 5.74 -10.42
CA ALA A 99 -25.07 4.76 -10.91
C ALA A 99 -24.44 3.74 -11.87
N ARG A 100 -23.51 4.18 -12.72
CA ARG A 100 -22.74 3.30 -13.60
C ARG A 100 -21.89 2.32 -12.81
N HIS A 101 -21.17 2.81 -11.78
CA HIS A 101 -20.25 1.98 -10.98
C HIS A 101 -20.99 1.03 -10.03
N LEU A 102 -22.16 1.43 -9.53
CA LEU A 102 -23.01 0.54 -8.72
C LEU A 102 -23.47 -0.74 -9.46
N LYS A 103 -23.40 -0.75 -10.79
CA LYS A 103 -23.73 -1.96 -11.59
C LYS A 103 -22.60 -2.98 -11.60
N ALA A 104 -21.36 -2.54 -11.33
CA ALA A 104 -20.18 -3.41 -11.28
C ALA A 104 -20.02 -4.02 -9.87
N THR A 105 -20.90 -4.98 -9.54
CA THR A 105 -20.88 -5.69 -8.26
C THR A 105 -20.60 -7.15 -8.49
N VAL A 106 -19.81 -7.75 -7.58
CA VAL A 106 -19.67 -9.20 -7.49
C VAL A 106 -20.63 -9.67 -6.38
N PRO A 107 -21.66 -10.46 -6.71
CA PRO A 107 -22.62 -10.90 -5.70
C PRO A 107 -21.96 -11.87 -4.71
N CYS A 108 -22.28 -11.71 -3.42
CA CYS A 108 -21.98 -12.72 -2.42
C CYS A 108 -23.20 -13.64 -2.31
N LEU A 109 -23.02 -14.90 -2.67
CA LEU A 109 -24.08 -15.89 -2.66
C LEU A 109 -24.21 -16.54 -1.26
N PRO A 110 -25.41 -16.93 -0.81
CA PRO A 110 -25.55 -17.64 0.45
C PRO A 110 -24.90 -19.02 0.37
N PHE A 111 -24.42 -19.54 1.49
CA PHE A 111 -23.98 -20.92 1.56
C PHE A 111 -25.18 -21.86 1.26
N GLY A 112 -25.09 -22.62 0.18
CA GLY A 112 -26.05 -23.67 -0.13
C GLY A 112 -25.87 -24.88 0.77
N ALA A 113 -26.92 -25.71 0.88
CA ALA A 113 -26.85 -26.97 1.64
C ALA A 113 -25.76 -27.92 1.09
N ASP A 114 -25.49 -27.84 -0.22
CA ASP A 114 -24.54 -28.68 -0.95
C ASP A 114 -23.48 -27.81 -1.67
N CYS A 115 -22.98 -26.76 -1.04
CA CYS A 115 -21.97 -25.88 -1.68
C CYS A 115 -20.64 -26.58 -1.96
N GLY A 116 -20.48 -27.84 -1.55
CA GLY A 116 -19.25 -28.62 -1.73
C GLY A 116 -18.07 -28.09 -0.91
N PRO A 117 -16.86 -28.54 -1.24
CA PRO A 117 -15.65 -28.02 -0.62
C PRO A 117 -15.39 -26.56 -1.05
N VAL A 118 -15.03 -25.71 -0.09
CA VAL A 118 -14.76 -24.28 -0.32
C VAL A 118 -13.28 -23.95 -0.20
N HIS A 119 -12.89 -22.82 -0.75
CA HIS A 119 -11.54 -22.27 -0.66
C HIS A 119 -11.55 -20.95 0.10
N ILE A 120 -10.61 -20.78 1.02
CA ILE A 120 -10.47 -19.57 1.82
C ILE A 120 -9.24 -18.80 1.36
N GLY A 121 -9.43 -17.52 1.02
CA GLY A 121 -8.37 -16.55 0.76
C GLY A 121 -8.26 -15.56 1.92
N ILE A 122 -7.05 -15.31 2.42
CA ILE A 122 -6.78 -14.36 3.48
C ILE A 122 -5.69 -13.40 3.03
N ASP A 123 -6.06 -12.13 2.81
CA ASP A 123 -5.11 -11.04 2.62
C ASP A 123 -4.86 -10.34 3.96
N SER A 124 -3.66 -10.53 4.50
CA SER A 124 -3.21 -9.88 5.71
C SER A 124 -2.34 -8.67 5.37
N GLY A 125 -2.99 -7.57 5.00
CA GLY A 125 -2.31 -6.32 4.70
C GLY A 125 -1.70 -5.64 5.92
N SER A 126 -0.98 -4.54 5.70
CA SER A 126 -0.34 -3.75 6.76
C SER A 126 -1.33 -3.10 7.73
N THR A 127 -2.49 -2.67 7.24
CA THR A 127 -3.52 -1.94 8.00
C THR A 127 -4.84 -2.68 8.12
N THR A 128 -5.13 -3.57 7.19
CA THR A 128 -6.42 -4.25 7.07
C THR A 128 -6.26 -5.73 6.81
N ILE A 129 -7.28 -6.49 7.18
CA ILE A 129 -7.46 -7.89 6.79
C ILE A 129 -8.67 -8.01 5.88
N LYS A 130 -8.54 -8.82 4.85
CA LYS A 130 -9.65 -9.29 4.04
C LYS A 130 -9.65 -10.81 4.07
N LEU A 131 -10.83 -11.38 4.21
CA LEU A 131 -11.05 -12.83 4.15
C LEU A 131 -12.20 -13.08 3.21
N VAL A 132 -12.03 -14.01 2.29
CA VAL A 132 -13.04 -14.42 1.33
C VAL A 132 -13.17 -15.95 1.36
N VAL A 133 -14.39 -16.43 1.22
CA VAL A 133 -14.69 -17.85 0.99
C VAL A 133 -15.34 -17.98 -0.37
N ILE A 134 -14.79 -18.82 -1.23
CA ILE A 134 -15.31 -19.09 -2.56
C ILE A 134 -15.60 -20.59 -2.75
N ASP A 135 -16.55 -20.92 -3.60
CA ASP A 135 -16.77 -22.28 -4.07
C ASP A 135 -15.86 -22.67 -5.24
N ASN A 136 -16.03 -23.86 -5.81
CA ASN A 136 -15.24 -24.35 -6.94
C ASN A 136 -15.49 -23.59 -8.26
N ASP A 137 -16.60 -22.86 -8.36
CA ASP A 137 -16.96 -22.03 -9.50
C ASP A 137 -16.52 -20.57 -9.30
N ALA A 138 -15.74 -20.30 -8.24
CA ALA A 138 -15.25 -18.99 -7.84
C ALA A 138 -16.35 -17.99 -7.41
N ASN A 139 -17.55 -18.48 -7.07
CA ASN A 139 -18.58 -17.63 -6.47
C ASN A 139 -18.17 -17.26 -5.04
N ILE A 140 -18.33 -15.99 -4.67
CA ILE A 140 -18.10 -15.53 -3.30
C ILE A 140 -19.28 -15.98 -2.42
N LEU A 141 -18.99 -16.72 -1.36
CA LEU A 141 -19.96 -17.18 -0.36
C LEU A 141 -19.88 -16.39 0.93
N PHE A 142 -18.73 -15.81 1.23
CA PHE A 142 -18.49 -14.98 2.40
C PHE A 142 -17.36 -14.00 2.13
N GLU A 143 -17.52 -12.80 2.69
CA GLU A 143 -16.46 -11.78 2.67
C GLU A 143 -16.36 -11.08 4.01
N ARG A 144 -15.16 -10.66 4.35
CA ARG A 144 -14.91 -9.81 5.52
C ARG A 144 -13.76 -8.86 5.23
N TYR A 145 -14.00 -7.58 5.47
CA TYR A 145 -13.00 -6.52 5.42
C TYR A 145 -12.97 -5.80 6.77
N ARG A 146 -11.81 -5.77 7.45
CA ARG A 146 -11.66 -5.13 8.76
C ARG A 146 -10.26 -4.53 8.95
N PRO A 147 -10.12 -3.43 9.73
CA PRO A 147 -8.83 -2.98 10.23
C PRO A 147 -8.20 -4.06 11.11
N ASN A 148 -6.88 -4.30 10.95
CA ASN A 148 -6.15 -5.32 11.72
C ASN A 148 -5.58 -4.80 13.05
N LEU A 149 -5.59 -3.47 13.26
CA LEU A 149 -5.06 -2.80 14.46
C LEU A 149 -3.62 -3.24 14.84
N GLY A 150 -2.83 -3.62 13.83
CA GLY A 150 -1.46 -4.10 14.01
C GLY A 150 -1.33 -5.57 14.46
N ASN A 151 -2.45 -6.28 14.67
CA ASN A 151 -2.45 -7.69 15.05
C ASN A 151 -3.57 -8.46 14.31
N PRO A 152 -3.24 -9.14 13.20
CA PRO A 152 -4.23 -9.85 12.39
C PRO A 152 -4.79 -11.14 13.05
N ILE A 153 -4.02 -11.79 13.92
CA ILE A 153 -4.33 -13.13 14.42
C ILE A 153 -5.69 -13.25 15.14
N PRO A 154 -6.03 -12.35 16.09
CA PRO A 154 -7.34 -12.45 16.78
C PRO A 154 -8.51 -12.32 15.80
N LEU A 155 -8.41 -11.45 14.81
CA LEU A 155 -9.47 -11.20 13.84
C LEU A 155 -9.68 -12.38 12.89
N VAL A 156 -8.59 -12.98 12.39
CA VAL A 156 -8.67 -14.20 11.57
C VAL A 156 -9.27 -15.33 12.38
N LYS A 157 -8.81 -15.55 13.63
CA LYS A 157 -9.36 -16.56 14.52
C LYS A 157 -10.85 -16.40 14.76
N GLU A 158 -11.29 -15.19 15.10
CA GLU A 158 -12.71 -14.86 15.30
C GLU A 158 -13.53 -15.18 14.07
N THR A 159 -13.02 -14.80 12.89
CA THR A 159 -13.72 -15.02 11.61
C THR A 159 -13.85 -16.51 11.30
N LEU A 160 -12.78 -17.28 11.42
CA LEU A 160 -12.80 -18.72 11.16
C LEU A 160 -13.71 -19.46 12.14
N LEU A 161 -13.64 -19.11 13.44
CA LEU A 161 -14.55 -19.70 14.44
C LEU A 161 -16.02 -19.34 14.19
N GLY A 162 -16.29 -18.13 13.71
CA GLY A 162 -17.62 -17.71 13.28
C GLY A 162 -18.12 -18.57 12.12
N LEU A 163 -17.31 -18.75 11.08
CA LEU A 163 -17.66 -19.60 9.93
C LEU A 163 -18.00 -21.03 10.34
N TYR A 164 -17.17 -21.65 11.18
CA TYR A 164 -17.45 -23.01 11.66
C TYR A 164 -18.70 -23.12 12.54
N ARG A 165 -18.96 -22.10 13.36
CA ARG A 165 -20.18 -22.07 14.21
C ARG A 165 -21.44 -21.92 13.35
N ASP A 166 -21.39 -21.00 12.40
CA ASP A 166 -22.54 -20.63 11.59
C ASP A 166 -22.79 -21.66 10.44
N HIS A 167 -21.74 -22.40 10.03
CA HIS A 167 -21.76 -23.44 9.00
C HIS A 167 -21.02 -24.70 9.47
N PRO A 168 -21.58 -25.48 10.42
CA PRO A 168 -20.88 -26.61 11.05
C PRO A 168 -20.56 -27.77 10.09
N GLY A 169 -21.19 -27.82 8.91
CA GLY A 169 -20.91 -28.80 7.84
C GLY A 169 -19.93 -28.33 6.79
N LEU A 170 -19.35 -27.14 6.94
CA LEU A 170 -18.46 -26.55 5.96
C LEU A 170 -17.20 -27.39 5.73
N GLN A 171 -16.98 -27.83 4.48
CA GLN A 171 -15.77 -28.53 4.07
C GLN A 171 -14.80 -27.55 3.43
N ILE A 172 -13.64 -27.35 4.04
CA ILE A 172 -12.60 -26.47 3.53
C ILE A 172 -11.61 -27.32 2.73
N ALA A 173 -11.50 -27.05 1.43
CA ALA A 173 -10.57 -27.72 0.53
C ALA A 173 -9.18 -27.12 0.60
N SER A 174 -9.06 -25.79 0.74
CA SER A 174 -7.78 -25.12 0.89
C SER A 174 -7.88 -23.76 1.55
N VAL A 175 -6.79 -23.34 2.20
CA VAL A 175 -6.61 -22.00 2.78
C VAL A 175 -5.32 -21.40 2.25
N THR A 176 -5.43 -20.24 1.60
CA THR A 176 -4.29 -19.52 1.04
C THR A 176 -4.18 -18.13 1.66
N THR A 177 -2.96 -17.72 2.01
CA THR A 177 -2.69 -16.41 2.59
C THR A 177 -1.83 -15.55 1.66
N THR A 178 -1.98 -14.24 1.78
CA THR A 178 -1.19 -13.24 1.04
C THR A 178 -1.04 -11.95 1.87
N GLY A 179 -0.31 -10.98 1.36
CA GLY A 179 -0.08 -9.69 2.01
C GLY A 179 1.10 -9.69 2.99
N TYR A 180 1.37 -8.56 3.63
CA TYR A 180 2.52 -8.38 4.55
C TYR A 180 2.55 -9.37 5.73
N GLY A 181 1.38 -9.78 6.21
CA GLY A 181 1.22 -10.75 7.31
C GLY A 181 1.06 -12.19 6.84
N GLU A 182 1.31 -12.49 5.57
CA GLU A 182 1.12 -13.81 4.96
C GLU A 182 1.73 -14.93 5.81
N GLU A 183 3.03 -14.86 6.05
CA GLU A 183 3.77 -15.91 6.77
C GLU A 183 3.30 -16.06 8.22
N LEU A 184 2.98 -14.95 8.88
CA LEU A 184 2.45 -14.96 10.24
C LEU A 184 1.11 -15.70 10.33
N VAL A 185 0.18 -15.38 9.43
CA VAL A 185 -1.16 -16.00 9.39
C VAL A 185 -1.06 -17.45 8.96
N LYS A 186 -0.23 -17.75 7.92
CA LYS A 186 0.02 -19.11 7.46
C LYS A 186 0.50 -20.01 8.58
N ASN A 187 1.51 -19.57 9.35
CA ASN A 187 2.07 -20.35 10.43
C ASN A 187 1.12 -20.50 11.61
N ALA A 188 0.35 -19.45 11.95
CA ALA A 188 -0.57 -19.47 13.08
C ALA A 188 -1.77 -20.40 12.86
N PHE A 189 -2.25 -20.53 11.63
CA PHE A 189 -3.45 -21.33 11.30
C PHE A 189 -3.15 -22.55 10.42
N HIS A 190 -1.89 -22.86 10.18
CA HIS A 190 -1.45 -23.99 9.33
C HIS A 190 -2.09 -23.95 7.95
N CYS A 191 -2.12 -22.75 7.32
CA CYS A 191 -2.68 -22.61 5.98
C CYS A 191 -1.85 -23.34 4.94
N ASP A 192 -2.49 -23.86 3.89
CA ASP A 192 -1.86 -24.70 2.89
C ASP A 192 -0.78 -23.96 2.09
N ARG A 193 -1.04 -22.67 1.75
CA ARG A 193 -0.16 -21.87 0.89
C ARG A 193 -0.06 -20.43 1.38
N GLY A 194 1.11 -19.83 1.10
CA GLY A 194 1.29 -18.40 1.06
C GLY A 194 1.60 -17.99 -0.39
N LEU A 195 1.04 -16.89 -0.84
CA LEU A 195 1.28 -16.31 -2.16
C LEU A 195 1.78 -14.89 -2.03
N VAL A 196 2.71 -14.53 -2.90
CA VAL A 196 3.10 -13.13 -3.06
C VAL A 196 1.89 -12.33 -3.56
N GLU A 197 1.66 -11.18 -2.97
CA GLU A 197 0.50 -10.31 -3.23
C GLU A 197 0.30 -10.00 -4.73
N THR A 198 1.38 -9.75 -5.47
CA THR A 198 1.33 -9.51 -6.91
C THR A 198 0.75 -10.68 -7.70
N VAL A 199 1.04 -11.91 -7.29
CA VAL A 199 0.50 -13.12 -7.93
C VAL A 199 -0.98 -13.26 -7.61
N ALA A 200 -1.38 -12.97 -6.37
CA ALA A 200 -2.79 -13.01 -5.96
C ALA A 200 -3.62 -11.98 -6.75
N HIS A 201 -3.13 -10.73 -6.85
CA HIS A 201 -3.76 -9.67 -7.65
C HIS A 201 -3.95 -10.09 -9.12
N PHE A 202 -2.86 -10.55 -9.74
CA PHE A 202 -2.90 -10.94 -11.15
C PHE A 202 -3.87 -12.10 -11.40
N THR A 203 -3.88 -13.11 -10.51
CA THR A 203 -4.77 -14.27 -10.65
C THR A 203 -6.24 -13.84 -10.58
N ALA A 204 -6.60 -12.99 -9.64
CA ALA A 204 -7.96 -12.47 -9.52
C ALA A 204 -8.32 -11.57 -10.71
N ALA A 205 -7.44 -10.64 -11.09
CA ALA A 205 -7.68 -9.75 -12.23
C ALA A 205 -7.94 -10.52 -13.52
N LYS A 206 -7.13 -11.54 -13.80
CA LYS A 206 -7.29 -12.40 -14.99
C LYS A 206 -8.58 -13.22 -14.97
N HIS A 207 -9.08 -13.59 -13.79
CA HIS A 207 -10.37 -14.28 -13.67
C HIS A 207 -11.53 -13.37 -14.07
N PHE A 208 -11.55 -12.12 -13.60
CA PHE A 208 -12.63 -11.17 -13.90
C PHE A 208 -12.50 -10.49 -15.26
N LEU A 209 -11.27 -10.27 -15.72
CA LEU A 209 -10.95 -9.65 -17.01
C LEU A 209 -9.81 -10.45 -17.67
N PRO A 210 -10.15 -11.52 -18.45
CA PRO A 210 -9.14 -12.40 -19.06
C PRO A 210 -8.10 -11.69 -19.93
N ASP A 211 -8.50 -10.59 -20.58
CA ASP A 211 -7.67 -9.78 -21.48
C ASP A 211 -7.07 -8.54 -20.77
N VAL A 212 -6.86 -8.61 -19.45
CA VAL A 212 -6.27 -7.51 -18.71
C VAL A 212 -4.83 -7.25 -19.15
N ASP A 213 -4.52 -5.98 -19.53
CA ASP A 213 -3.18 -5.54 -19.96
C ASP A 213 -2.43 -4.78 -18.87
N PHE A 214 -3.17 -4.16 -17.96
CA PHE A 214 -2.58 -3.32 -16.92
C PHE A 214 -3.41 -3.35 -15.64
N ILE A 215 -2.75 -3.50 -14.49
CA ILE A 215 -3.38 -3.45 -13.17
C ILE A 215 -2.78 -2.29 -12.40
N ILE A 216 -3.64 -1.45 -11.82
CA ILE A 216 -3.28 -0.39 -10.89
C ILE A 216 -3.83 -0.78 -9.52
N ASP A 217 -2.94 -0.97 -8.56
CA ASP A 217 -3.28 -1.24 -7.17
C ASP A 217 -2.81 -0.07 -6.29
N ILE A 218 -3.75 0.54 -5.58
CA ILE A 218 -3.48 1.61 -4.62
C ILE A 218 -3.87 1.11 -3.24
N GLY A 219 -2.85 0.68 -2.51
CA GLY A 219 -3.00 0.11 -1.18
C GLY A 219 -3.04 1.14 -0.05
N GLY A 220 -2.93 0.64 1.18
CA GLY A 220 -2.87 1.47 2.39
C GLY A 220 -1.54 2.20 2.55
N GLN A 221 -0.44 1.63 2.10
CA GLN A 221 0.92 2.17 2.29
C GLN A 221 1.75 2.29 1.02
N ASP A 222 1.36 1.63 -0.04
CA ASP A 222 2.09 1.60 -1.31
C ASP A 222 1.13 1.69 -2.51
N MET A 223 1.71 1.91 -3.66
CA MET A 223 1.03 1.85 -4.96
C MET A 223 1.84 0.93 -5.86
N LYS A 224 1.15 0.06 -6.58
CA LYS A 224 1.74 -0.90 -7.51
C LYS A 224 1.03 -0.82 -8.85
N CYS A 225 1.79 -0.94 -9.92
CA CYS A 225 1.22 -1.14 -11.25
C CYS A 225 1.88 -2.35 -11.89
N PHE A 226 1.09 -3.17 -12.55
CA PHE A 226 1.57 -4.35 -13.26
C PHE A 226 1.23 -4.21 -14.74
N LYS A 227 2.25 -4.29 -15.58
CA LYS A 227 2.06 -4.45 -17.02
C LYS A 227 1.97 -5.94 -17.34
N ILE A 228 0.98 -6.33 -18.15
CA ILE A 228 0.73 -7.71 -18.52
C ILE A 228 0.92 -7.82 -20.03
N GLU A 229 1.72 -8.77 -20.48
CA GLU A 229 1.99 -9.08 -21.87
C GLU A 229 2.01 -10.60 -22.02
N ASP A 230 1.38 -11.09 -23.07
CA ASP A 230 1.27 -12.53 -23.37
C ASP A 230 0.72 -13.36 -22.19
N GLY A 231 -0.20 -12.77 -21.42
CA GLY A 231 -0.85 -13.43 -20.29
C GLY A 231 0.04 -13.64 -19.06
N ALA A 232 1.15 -12.89 -18.96
CA ALA A 232 2.08 -12.89 -17.83
C ALA A 232 2.45 -11.46 -17.42
N ILE A 233 2.86 -11.27 -16.16
CA ILE A 233 3.37 -9.99 -15.69
C ILE A 233 4.74 -9.75 -16.33
N SER A 234 4.84 -8.74 -17.21
CA SER A 234 6.06 -8.34 -17.89
C SER A 234 6.86 -7.29 -17.13
N ASN A 235 6.18 -6.41 -16.39
CA ASN A 235 6.83 -5.39 -15.58
C ASN A 235 6.00 -5.03 -14.34
N ILE A 236 6.70 -4.61 -13.28
CA ILE A 236 6.11 -4.14 -12.02
C ILE A 236 6.70 -2.78 -11.68
N PHE A 237 5.84 -1.80 -11.50
CA PHE A 237 6.19 -0.47 -11.02
C PHE A 237 5.73 -0.36 -9.57
N LEU A 238 6.64 -0.04 -8.67
CA LEU A 238 6.38 0.12 -7.25
C LEU A 238 6.64 1.57 -6.84
N ASN A 239 5.71 2.16 -6.12
CA ASN A 239 5.93 3.40 -5.42
C ASN A 239 5.65 3.17 -3.92
N GLU A 240 6.70 3.10 -3.13
CA GLU A 240 6.66 2.90 -1.68
C GLU A 240 6.69 4.24 -0.90
N ALA A 241 6.70 5.38 -1.61
CA ALA A 241 6.66 6.68 -0.95
C ALA A 241 5.26 6.93 -0.40
N CYS A 242 5.12 6.91 0.91
CA CYS A 242 3.84 7.17 1.61
C CYS A 242 3.21 8.53 1.31
N SER A 243 3.96 9.45 0.69
CA SER A 243 3.50 10.78 0.27
C SER A 243 2.82 10.84 -1.09
N SER A 244 2.62 9.70 -1.76
CA SER A 244 2.18 9.65 -3.17
C SER A 244 0.69 9.35 -3.36
N GLY A 245 -0.15 9.56 -2.34
CA GLY A 245 -1.60 9.40 -2.47
C GLY A 245 -2.13 8.01 -2.09
N CYS A 246 -1.36 7.20 -1.37
CA CYS A 246 -1.85 5.95 -0.78
C CYS A 246 -2.87 6.20 0.35
N GLY A 247 -3.57 5.15 0.79
CA GLY A 247 -4.62 5.28 1.80
C GLY A 247 -4.17 5.90 3.13
N SER A 248 -2.94 5.62 3.60
CA SER A 248 -2.39 6.21 4.83
C SER A 248 -2.10 7.70 4.69
N PHE A 249 -1.74 8.17 3.50
CA PHE A 249 -1.58 9.60 3.20
C PHE A 249 -2.92 10.33 3.35
N LEU A 250 -3.98 9.83 2.70
CA LEU A 250 -5.33 10.41 2.81
C LEU A 250 -5.84 10.37 4.26
N GLN A 251 -5.61 9.28 4.98
CA GLN A 251 -5.99 9.15 6.39
C GLN A 251 -5.27 10.17 7.27
N THR A 252 -3.98 10.40 7.05
CA THR A 252 -3.19 11.38 7.81
C THR A 252 -3.72 12.80 7.59
N PHE A 253 -4.03 13.16 6.35
CA PHE A 253 -4.62 14.48 6.03
C PHE A 253 -6.01 14.64 6.62
N ALA A 254 -6.89 13.65 6.47
CA ALA A 254 -8.23 13.68 7.06
C ALA A 254 -8.16 13.91 8.57
N GLN A 255 -7.33 13.13 9.27
CA GLN A 255 -7.14 13.26 10.72
C GLN A 255 -6.56 14.62 11.13
N ALA A 256 -5.56 15.13 10.41
CA ALA A 256 -4.97 16.44 10.67
C ALA A 256 -5.98 17.58 10.54
N LEU A 257 -6.97 17.42 9.66
CA LEU A 257 -8.05 18.39 9.43
C LEU A 257 -9.32 18.10 10.27
N GLY A 258 -9.31 17.04 11.09
CA GLY A 258 -10.42 16.69 11.98
C GLY A 258 -11.60 15.98 11.30
N TYR A 259 -11.34 15.30 10.18
CA TYR A 259 -12.38 14.56 9.43
C TYR A 259 -12.16 13.05 9.52
N ASP A 260 -13.26 12.29 9.40
CA ASP A 260 -13.19 10.88 9.00
C ASP A 260 -12.79 10.78 7.51
N VAL A 261 -12.10 9.70 7.13
CA VAL A 261 -11.60 9.53 5.75
C VAL A 261 -12.73 9.55 4.72
N LYS A 262 -13.90 8.99 5.05
CA LYS A 262 -15.06 8.99 4.14
C LYS A 262 -15.65 10.39 3.98
N GLU A 263 -15.74 11.16 5.06
CA GLU A 263 -16.19 12.54 5.05
C GLU A 263 -15.19 13.42 4.28
N PHE A 264 -13.89 13.20 4.49
CA PHE A 264 -12.83 13.93 3.79
C PHE A 264 -12.90 13.75 2.27
N ALA A 265 -13.11 12.53 1.79
CA ALA A 265 -13.29 12.26 0.37
C ALA A 265 -14.48 13.01 -0.24
N ALA A 266 -15.56 13.16 0.52
CA ALA A 266 -16.75 13.89 0.06
C ALA A 266 -16.51 15.39 -0.16
N LEU A 267 -15.57 16.00 0.57
CA LEU A 267 -15.24 17.43 0.43
C LEU A 267 -14.66 17.78 -0.94
N GLY A 268 -13.94 16.83 -1.56
CA GLY A 268 -13.27 17.04 -2.84
C GLY A 268 -14.17 16.86 -4.07
N LEU A 269 -15.34 16.24 -3.93
CA LEU A 269 -16.19 15.84 -5.08
C LEU A 269 -16.58 17.01 -6.01
N PHE A 270 -16.83 18.16 -5.44
CA PHE A 270 -17.30 19.36 -6.18
C PHE A 270 -16.38 20.56 -5.98
N ALA A 271 -15.08 20.32 -5.78
CA ALA A 271 -14.10 21.38 -5.68
C ALA A 271 -13.99 22.15 -7.02
N ASP A 272 -14.19 23.46 -6.99
CA ASP A 272 -14.14 24.32 -8.20
C ASP A 272 -12.71 24.45 -8.76
N LYS A 273 -11.70 24.37 -7.89
CA LYS A 273 -10.31 24.57 -8.22
C LYS A 273 -9.45 23.51 -7.50
N PRO A 274 -9.55 22.24 -7.90
CA PRO A 274 -8.69 21.20 -7.33
C PRO A 274 -7.23 21.48 -7.68
N VAL A 275 -6.34 21.24 -6.71
CA VAL A 275 -4.91 21.51 -6.83
C VAL A 275 -4.19 20.23 -7.18
N ASP A 276 -3.28 20.30 -8.15
CA ASP A 276 -2.32 19.24 -8.41
C ASP A 276 -1.21 19.31 -7.34
N LEU A 277 -1.04 18.24 -6.60
CA LEU A 277 -0.01 18.14 -5.56
C LEU A 277 1.28 17.47 -6.04
N GLY A 278 1.36 17.11 -7.33
CA GLY A 278 2.53 16.48 -7.96
C GLY A 278 2.49 14.97 -7.98
#